data_6bb0fc95e9cd85da6d5d44573cd938e2
#
_entry.id   6bb0fc95e9cd85da6d5d44573cd938e2
#
_cell.length_a   1.000
_cell.length_b   1.000
_cell.length_c   1.000
_cell.angle_alpha   90.00
_cell.angle_beta   90.00
_cell.angle_gamma   90.00
#
_symmetry.space_group_name_H-M   'P 1'
#
loop_
_entity.id
_entity.type
_entity.pdbx_description
1 polymer ?
#
loop_
_entity_poly.entity_id
_entity_poly.type
_entity_poly.pdbx_seq_one_letter_code
_entity_poly.pdbx_strand_id
1 'polypeptide(L)'
;HFEYSLQPGKRLFLNFGAVNYEAIVWLNGKHLGRHIGGFTPFNFEITNLLNEGTNSLVVKVDNKRLPEAVPTVNADWWNFGGITRPVTLIEMPATYIRDYYVQLAKDDKNMIEGWVQLEGSDKEQKITLDIPELKVKKEVTTDANGYASFLIKSKPILWTPENPKLYAVNLASETDKVSDEIGFRTIRTEGTKILLNDKEIFCRGISIHEETPYYSGRAYSKDHAHTLLSWAKELGCNFVRLAHYPHNEEMVREAERMGFLVWSEIPVYWTIHWENKDTYQNAEQQLCDMIARDKNRCNIIIWSIANETPHSETRLTFLSNLANKARSLDSVRLIGAAMEKE
;
A
#
# COMPACT_ATOMS: atom_id res chain seq x y z
N HIS A 1 -14.86 -1.67 -24.21
CA HIS A 1 -14.33 -0.73 -25.22
C HIS A 1 -14.29 0.65 -24.62
N PHE A 2 -13.30 1.47 -25.04
CA PHE A 2 -13.17 2.86 -24.64
C PHE A 2 -12.50 3.68 -25.75
N GLU A 3 -12.74 4.97 -25.75
CA GLU A 3 -12.05 5.93 -26.61
C GLU A 3 -11.17 6.83 -25.76
N TYR A 4 -9.98 7.11 -26.24
CA TYR A 4 -9.03 7.97 -25.54
C TYR A 4 -8.05 8.62 -26.53
N SER A 5 -7.88 9.92 -26.39
CA SER A 5 -6.93 10.71 -27.18
C SER A 5 -5.81 11.20 -26.26
N LEU A 6 -4.65 10.55 -26.36
CA LEU A 6 -3.50 10.89 -25.55
C LEU A 6 -2.89 12.22 -25.99
N GLN A 7 -2.63 13.11 -25.04
CA GLN A 7 -1.94 14.38 -25.31
C GLN A 7 -0.49 14.14 -25.73
N PRO A 8 0.05 14.88 -26.71
CA PRO A 8 1.46 14.78 -27.12
C PRO A 8 2.41 14.95 -25.93
N GLY A 9 3.42 14.09 -25.85
CA GLY A 9 4.42 14.10 -24.76
C GLY A 9 3.95 13.53 -23.44
N LYS A 10 2.74 12.95 -23.39
CA LYS A 10 2.23 12.25 -22.21
C LYS A 10 2.40 10.73 -22.34
N ARG A 11 2.40 10.07 -21.19
CA ARG A 11 2.39 8.62 -21.06
C ARG A 11 1.04 8.20 -20.48
N LEU A 12 0.54 7.04 -20.86
CA LEU A 12 -0.73 6.52 -20.37
C LEU A 12 -0.52 5.14 -19.74
N PHE A 13 -1.08 4.99 -18.54
CA PHE A 13 -1.06 3.73 -17.80
C PHE A 13 -2.48 3.22 -17.59
N LEU A 14 -2.67 1.93 -17.83
CA LEU A 14 -3.87 1.21 -17.45
C LEU A 14 -3.62 0.59 -16.07
N ASN A 15 -4.33 1.08 -15.06
CA ASN A 15 -4.16 0.68 -13.66
C ASN A 15 -5.36 -0.11 -13.17
N PHE A 16 -5.09 -1.23 -12.51
CA PHE A 16 -6.07 -2.08 -11.83
C PHE A 16 -5.86 -1.98 -10.33
N GLY A 17 -6.88 -1.61 -9.58
CA GLY A 17 -6.81 -1.56 -8.11
C GLY A 17 -6.71 -2.93 -7.47
N ALA A 18 -7.38 -3.92 -8.01
CA ALA A 18 -7.20 -5.35 -7.73
C ALA A 18 -8.03 -6.21 -8.68
N VAL A 19 -7.50 -7.39 -9.01
CA VAL A 19 -8.21 -8.46 -9.76
C VAL A 19 -7.97 -9.79 -9.07
N ASN A 20 -9.00 -10.49 -8.66
CA ASN A 20 -8.86 -11.74 -7.92
C ASN A 20 -9.15 -12.96 -8.81
N TYR A 21 -8.25 -13.87 -8.98
CA TYR A 21 -6.92 -14.03 -8.36
C TYR A 21 -5.81 -13.78 -9.39
N GLU A 22 -5.93 -14.40 -10.57
CA GLU A 22 -5.03 -14.22 -11.71
C GLU A 22 -5.69 -13.35 -12.77
N ALA A 23 -4.97 -12.37 -13.29
CA ALA A 23 -5.36 -11.55 -14.41
C ALA A 23 -4.38 -11.71 -15.55
N ILE A 24 -4.89 -11.91 -16.78
CA ILE A 24 -4.11 -11.79 -18.01
C ILE A 24 -4.79 -10.72 -18.86
N VAL A 25 -4.02 -9.74 -19.31
CA VAL A 25 -4.56 -8.51 -19.92
C VAL A 25 -4.09 -8.33 -21.35
N TRP A 26 -5.01 -7.98 -22.25
CA TRP A 26 -4.73 -7.61 -23.63
C TRP A 26 -5.38 -6.27 -23.96
N LEU A 27 -4.68 -5.45 -24.74
CA LEU A 27 -5.20 -4.25 -25.34
C LEU A 27 -5.02 -4.31 -26.85
N ASN A 28 -6.12 -4.11 -27.59
CA ASN A 28 -6.12 -4.13 -29.06
C ASN A 28 -5.48 -5.41 -29.65
N GLY A 29 -5.73 -6.55 -28.98
CA GLY A 29 -5.17 -7.85 -29.34
C GLY A 29 -3.72 -8.09 -28.92
N LYS A 30 -3.02 -7.08 -28.36
CA LYS A 30 -1.65 -7.22 -27.84
C LYS A 30 -1.68 -7.64 -26.37
N HIS A 31 -0.92 -8.69 -26.02
CA HIS A 31 -0.74 -9.14 -24.66
C HIS A 31 0.08 -8.10 -23.88
N LEU A 32 -0.48 -7.56 -22.78
CA LEU A 32 0.19 -6.61 -21.88
C LEU A 32 0.99 -7.31 -20.80
N GLY A 33 0.40 -8.35 -20.20
CA GLY A 33 1.04 -9.10 -19.13
C GLY A 33 0.08 -9.90 -18.28
N ARG A 34 0.61 -10.42 -17.17
CA ARG A 34 -0.07 -11.25 -16.17
C ARG A 34 0.19 -10.70 -14.78
N HIS A 35 -0.82 -10.74 -13.92
CA HIS A 35 -0.70 -10.45 -12.48
C HIS A 35 -1.30 -11.59 -11.67
N ILE A 36 -0.68 -11.93 -10.54
CA ILE A 36 -1.13 -12.94 -9.59
C ILE A 36 -1.18 -12.30 -8.20
N GLY A 37 -2.33 -12.39 -7.55
CA GLY A 37 -2.58 -11.82 -6.22
C GLY A 37 -3.85 -10.97 -6.25
N GLY A 38 -4.81 -11.29 -5.37
CA GLY A 38 -6.16 -10.72 -5.45
C GLY A 38 -6.33 -9.34 -4.78
N PHE A 39 -5.27 -8.75 -4.18
CA PHE A 39 -5.43 -7.66 -3.23
C PHE A 39 -4.46 -6.49 -3.44
N THR A 40 -3.53 -6.60 -4.37
CA THR A 40 -2.55 -5.57 -4.69
C THR A 40 -2.83 -4.94 -6.05
N PRO A 41 -2.54 -3.63 -6.21
CA PRO A 41 -2.68 -2.96 -7.50
C PRO A 41 -1.56 -3.34 -8.46
N PHE A 42 -1.86 -3.26 -9.75
CA PHE A 42 -0.89 -3.40 -10.82
C PHE A 42 -1.26 -2.54 -12.02
N ASN A 43 -0.29 -2.21 -12.86
CA ASN A 43 -0.53 -1.37 -14.04
C ASN A 43 0.33 -1.80 -15.22
N PHE A 44 -0.09 -1.35 -16.41
CA PHE A 44 0.64 -1.51 -17.67
C PHE A 44 0.73 -0.16 -18.38
N GLU A 45 1.89 0.19 -18.88
CA GLU A 45 2.02 1.32 -19.78
C GLU A 45 1.43 0.98 -21.15
N ILE A 46 0.51 1.81 -21.62
CA ILE A 46 -0.21 1.61 -22.89
C ILE A 46 -0.02 2.78 -23.87
N THR A 47 0.93 3.67 -23.63
CA THR A 47 1.20 4.88 -24.39
C THR A 47 1.22 4.65 -25.91
N ASN A 48 1.93 3.64 -26.37
CA ASN A 48 2.13 3.32 -27.78
C ASN A 48 1.21 2.18 -28.28
N LEU A 49 0.15 1.88 -27.55
CA LEU A 49 -0.74 0.74 -27.85
C LEU A 49 -2.17 1.16 -28.18
N LEU A 50 -2.45 2.47 -28.11
CA LEU A 50 -3.77 3.02 -28.43
C LEU A 50 -4.00 3.06 -29.95
N ASN A 51 -5.23 2.76 -30.35
CA ASN A 51 -5.73 3.06 -31.67
C ASN A 51 -6.36 4.45 -31.70
N GLU A 52 -6.35 5.08 -32.84
CA GLU A 52 -7.24 6.22 -33.10
C GLU A 52 -8.70 5.74 -33.01
N GLY A 53 -9.51 6.37 -32.13
CA GLY A 53 -10.90 5.98 -31.85
C GLY A 53 -11.02 4.86 -30.81
N THR A 54 -11.71 3.78 -31.19
CA THR A 54 -12.09 2.72 -30.23
C THR A 54 -10.95 1.78 -29.89
N ASN A 55 -10.70 1.61 -28.60
CA ASN A 55 -9.76 0.64 -28.04
C ASN A 55 -10.52 -0.52 -27.40
N SER A 56 -10.01 -1.73 -27.54
CA SER A 56 -10.59 -2.96 -26.99
C SER A 56 -9.69 -3.52 -25.88
N LEU A 57 -10.17 -3.48 -24.65
CA LEU A 57 -9.52 -4.08 -23.48
C LEU A 57 -10.16 -5.45 -23.20
N VAL A 58 -9.33 -6.49 -23.09
CA VAL A 58 -9.75 -7.84 -22.69
C VAL A 58 -8.97 -8.22 -21.45
N VAL A 59 -9.68 -8.68 -20.42
CA VAL A 59 -9.10 -9.17 -19.16
C VAL A 59 -9.64 -10.58 -18.93
N LYS A 60 -8.75 -11.57 -18.97
CA LYS A 60 -9.07 -12.92 -18.51
C LYS A 60 -8.80 -13.00 -17.03
N VAL A 61 -9.78 -13.41 -16.26
CA VAL A 61 -9.67 -13.56 -14.81
C VAL A 61 -9.91 -15.02 -14.43
N ASP A 62 -9.04 -15.55 -13.58
CA ASP A 62 -9.22 -16.88 -12.95
C ASP A 62 -9.11 -16.71 -11.42
N ASN A 63 -10.19 -17.02 -10.70
CA ASN A 63 -10.23 -16.93 -9.24
C ASN A 63 -10.08 -18.28 -8.54
N LYS A 64 -9.57 -19.29 -9.22
CA LYS A 64 -9.25 -20.57 -8.59
C LYS A 64 -8.20 -20.37 -7.51
N ARG A 65 -8.45 -20.99 -6.37
CA ARG A 65 -7.47 -21.14 -5.32
C ARG A 65 -6.66 -22.42 -5.55
N LEU A 66 -5.34 -22.27 -5.48
CA LEU A 66 -4.39 -23.35 -5.70
C LEU A 66 -3.58 -23.59 -4.41
N PRO A 67 -3.09 -24.81 -4.17
CA PRO A 67 -2.28 -25.08 -2.98
C PRO A 67 -1.02 -24.22 -2.86
N GLU A 68 -0.41 -23.86 -4.00
CA GLU A 68 0.77 -22.99 -4.10
C GLU A 68 0.45 -21.50 -4.15
N ALA A 69 -0.84 -21.13 -4.13
CA ALA A 69 -1.26 -19.74 -4.18
C ALA A 69 -1.14 -19.04 -2.80
N VAL A 70 -1.13 -17.70 -2.82
CA VAL A 70 -1.21 -16.85 -1.63
C VAL A 70 -2.37 -15.86 -1.82
N PRO A 71 -3.53 -16.08 -1.14
CA PRO A 71 -3.83 -17.18 -0.20
C PRO A 71 -3.97 -18.53 -0.87
N THR A 72 -3.84 -19.59 -0.08
CA THR A 72 -4.03 -20.99 -0.50
C THR A 72 -5.51 -21.37 -0.65
N VAL A 73 -5.80 -22.67 -0.81
CA VAL A 73 -7.16 -23.21 -1.05
C VAL A 73 -8.12 -22.94 0.12
N ASN A 74 -7.62 -22.93 1.34
CA ASN A 74 -8.43 -22.75 2.55
C ASN A 74 -8.30 -21.31 3.06
N ALA A 75 -9.44 -20.63 3.20
CA ALA A 75 -9.55 -19.31 3.82
C ALA A 75 -10.99 -19.14 4.33
N ASP A 76 -11.17 -18.35 5.37
CA ASP A 76 -12.45 -18.12 6.04
C ASP A 76 -13.15 -16.82 5.60
N TRP A 77 -12.85 -16.36 4.41
CA TRP A 77 -13.55 -15.22 3.78
C TRP A 77 -14.02 -15.57 2.37
N TRP A 78 -14.98 -14.80 1.85
CA TRP A 78 -15.52 -15.00 0.52
C TRP A 78 -14.48 -14.78 -0.58
N ASN A 79 -14.41 -15.75 -1.50
CA ASN A 79 -13.52 -15.67 -2.66
C ASN A 79 -14.19 -14.91 -3.80
N PHE A 80 -14.43 -13.61 -3.61
CA PHE A 80 -14.96 -12.75 -4.66
C PHE A 80 -13.99 -12.72 -5.84
N GLY A 81 -14.42 -13.29 -6.97
CA GLY A 81 -13.63 -13.29 -8.21
C GLY A 81 -13.90 -12.08 -9.09
N GLY A 82 -13.04 -11.87 -10.07
CA GLY A 82 -13.19 -10.79 -11.03
C GLY A 82 -12.39 -9.55 -10.70
N ILE A 83 -12.75 -8.45 -11.35
CA ILE A 83 -12.19 -7.13 -11.08
C ILE A 83 -12.90 -6.58 -9.84
N THR A 84 -12.20 -6.55 -8.71
CA THR A 84 -12.80 -6.25 -7.40
C THR A 84 -12.59 -4.80 -6.94
N ARG A 85 -11.74 -4.05 -7.62
CA ARG A 85 -11.46 -2.62 -7.36
C ARG A 85 -11.40 -1.85 -8.69
N PRO A 86 -11.46 -0.52 -8.68
CA PRO A 86 -11.52 0.29 -9.90
C PRO A 86 -10.40 -0.01 -10.90
N VAL A 87 -10.74 0.10 -12.19
CA VAL A 87 -9.80 0.16 -13.30
C VAL A 87 -9.76 1.59 -13.81
N THR A 88 -8.58 2.18 -13.89
CA THR A 88 -8.40 3.60 -14.24
C THR A 88 -7.34 3.79 -15.31
N LEU A 89 -7.54 4.82 -16.14
CA LEU A 89 -6.51 5.35 -17.01
C LEU A 89 -5.80 6.48 -16.28
N ILE A 90 -4.47 6.42 -16.22
CA ILE A 90 -3.63 7.42 -15.56
C ILE A 90 -2.73 8.04 -16.60
N GLU A 91 -2.96 9.34 -16.89
CA GLU A 91 -2.11 10.11 -17.77
C GLU A 91 -1.01 10.79 -16.96
N MET A 92 0.24 10.59 -17.37
CA MET A 92 1.43 11.13 -16.73
C MET A 92 2.27 11.95 -17.73
N PRO A 93 3.05 12.94 -17.28
CA PRO A 93 4.05 13.55 -18.16
C PRO A 93 5.14 12.56 -18.57
N ALA A 94 5.98 12.92 -19.54
CA ALA A 94 7.08 12.06 -20.03
C ALA A 94 8.05 11.68 -18.91
N THR A 95 8.30 12.60 -17.99
CA THR A 95 9.02 12.34 -16.72
C THR A 95 8.11 12.76 -15.56
N TYR A 96 7.94 11.86 -14.60
CA TYR A 96 6.98 12.03 -13.50
C TYR A 96 7.56 11.49 -12.18
N ILE A 97 6.95 11.91 -11.06
CA ILE A 97 7.26 11.41 -9.73
C ILE A 97 6.68 9.99 -9.61
N ARG A 98 7.55 9.00 -9.75
CA ARG A 98 7.18 7.58 -9.71
C ARG A 98 6.85 7.11 -8.31
N ASP A 99 7.62 7.59 -7.33
CA ASP A 99 7.50 7.18 -5.94
C ASP A 99 8.12 8.22 -5.01
N TYR A 100 7.68 8.21 -3.75
CA TYR A 100 8.20 9.11 -2.72
C TYR A 100 7.98 8.56 -1.32
N TYR A 101 8.78 9.05 -0.39
CA TYR A 101 8.68 8.77 1.05
C TYR A 101 8.88 10.05 1.83
N VAL A 102 8.01 10.33 2.80
CA VAL A 102 8.11 11.49 3.68
C VAL A 102 7.61 11.10 5.07
N GLN A 103 8.52 10.97 6.03
CA GLN A 103 8.19 10.58 7.40
C GLN A 103 9.15 11.24 8.39
N LEU A 104 8.95 11.03 9.70
CA LEU A 104 9.96 11.37 10.70
C LEU A 104 11.19 10.47 10.54
N ALA A 105 12.36 11.05 10.73
CA ALA A 105 13.58 10.28 10.86
C ALA A 105 13.47 9.31 12.04
N LYS A 106 13.95 8.08 11.85
CA LYS A 106 13.78 6.98 12.80
C LYS A 106 14.19 7.35 14.23
N ASP A 107 15.32 8.05 14.37
CA ASP A 107 15.95 8.31 15.67
C ASP A 107 15.79 9.78 16.12
N ASP A 108 15.10 10.62 15.34
CA ASP A 108 14.89 12.04 15.71
C ASP A 108 13.52 12.57 15.26
N LYS A 109 12.60 12.70 16.22
CA LYS A 109 11.26 13.25 15.99
C LYS A 109 11.19 14.74 15.62
N ASN A 110 12.33 15.43 15.61
CA ASN A 110 12.44 16.81 15.13
C ASN A 110 13.03 16.91 13.71
N MET A 111 13.21 15.77 13.06
CA MET A 111 13.69 15.69 11.69
C MET A 111 12.67 14.97 10.81
N ILE A 112 12.34 15.56 9.67
CA ILE A 112 11.60 14.92 8.59
C ILE A 112 12.63 14.43 7.57
N GLU A 113 12.59 13.14 7.27
CA GLU A 113 13.39 12.53 6.22
C GLU A 113 12.49 12.09 5.07
N GLY A 114 13.06 12.00 3.89
CA GLY A 114 12.35 11.48 2.76
C GLY A 114 13.21 11.39 1.51
N TRP A 115 12.58 10.86 0.49
CA TRP A 115 13.17 10.74 -0.84
C TRP A 115 12.09 10.81 -1.92
N VAL A 116 12.53 11.11 -3.13
CA VAL A 116 11.69 11.13 -4.34
C VAL A 116 12.42 10.35 -5.43
N GLN A 117 11.67 9.58 -6.19
CA GLN A 117 12.13 8.84 -7.36
C GLN A 117 11.36 9.31 -8.60
N LEU A 118 12.06 9.83 -9.58
CA LEU A 118 11.52 10.14 -10.91
C LEU A 118 11.66 8.94 -11.85
N GLU A 119 10.71 8.82 -12.77
CA GLU A 119 10.78 7.91 -13.91
C GLU A 119 10.51 8.68 -15.21
N GLY A 120 11.30 8.39 -16.26
CA GLY A 120 11.17 9.03 -17.55
C GLY A 120 12.51 9.22 -18.26
N SER A 121 12.52 10.07 -19.30
CA SER A 121 13.71 10.34 -20.13
C SER A 121 14.64 11.40 -19.53
N ASP A 122 14.09 12.39 -18.84
CA ASP A 122 14.82 13.49 -18.20
C ASP A 122 14.59 13.44 -16.69
N LYS A 123 15.53 12.81 -16.00
CA LYS A 123 15.40 12.51 -14.56
C LYS A 123 16.23 13.39 -13.65
N GLU A 124 17.17 14.17 -14.18
CA GLU A 124 17.95 15.14 -13.39
C GLU A 124 17.18 16.45 -13.29
N GLN A 125 16.25 16.52 -12.34
CA GLN A 125 15.35 17.67 -12.15
C GLN A 125 15.43 18.25 -10.75
N LYS A 126 15.08 19.52 -10.62
CA LYS A 126 14.85 20.14 -9.32
C LYS A 126 13.52 19.64 -8.74
N ILE A 127 13.58 19.16 -7.50
CA ILE A 127 12.42 18.78 -6.70
C ILE A 127 12.20 19.81 -5.61
N THR A 128 10.98 20.29 -5.47
CA THR A 128 10.55 21.12 -4.35
C THR A 128 9.63 20.31 -3.46
N LEU A 129 10.00 20.11 -2.20
CA LEU A 129 9.11 19.69 -1.12
C LEU A 129 8.55 20.92 -0.43
N ASP A 130 7.23 20.99 -0.26
CA ASP A 130 6.54 22.06 0.47
C ASP A 130 5.52 21.47 1.47
N ILE A 131 5.64 21.86 2.75
CA ILE A 131 4.68 21.52 3.82
C ILE A 131 4.26 22.85 4.45
N PRO A 132 3.23 23.52 3.92
CA PRO A 132 2.91 24.91 4.25
C PRO A 132 2.67 25.17 5.73
N GLU A 133 1.90 24.31 6.41
CA GLU A 133 1.60 24.45 7.84
C GLU A 133 2.84 24.39 8.74
N LEU A 134 3.88 23.68 8.30
CA LEU A 134 5.16 23.60 9.02
C LEU A 134 6.15 24.66 8.58
N LYS A 135 5.80 25.51 7.61
CA LYS A 135 6.68 26.48 6.96
C LYS A 135 7.97 25.83 6.43
N VAL A 136 7.85 24.58 5.98
CA VAL A 136 8.94 23.82 5.38
C VAL A 136 8.88 23.97 3.87
N LYS A 137 9.97 24.47 3.29
CA LYS A 137 10.19 24.43 1.84
C LYS A 137 11.63 24.01 1.59
N LYS A 138 11.82 22.93 0.86
CA LYS A 138 13.14 22.34 0.58
C LYS A 138 13.28 22.05 -0.90
N GLU A 139 14.39 22.48 -1.47
CA GLU A 139 14.77 22.12 -2.84
C GLU A 139 15.94 21.13 -2.80
N VAL A 140 15.87 20.11 -3.65
CA VAL A 140 16.93 19.12 -3.91
C VAL A 140 16.95 18.83 -5.40
N THR A 141 18.06 18.32 -5.91
CA THR A 141 18.15 17.89 -7.31
C THR A 141 18.34 16.38 -7.35
N THR A 142 17.58 15.72 -8.20
CA THR A 142 17.71 14.28 -8.44
C THR A 142 18.99 13.96 -9.22
N ASP A 143 19.56 12.80 -8.97
CA ASP A 143 20.69 12.27 -9.71
C ASP A 143 20.29 11.71 -11.10
N ALA A 144 21.25 11.19 -11.85
CA ALA A 144 21.03 10.58 -13.17
C ALA A 144 20.08 9.36 -13.14
N ASN A 145 19.86 8.75 -11.96
CA ASN A 145 18.86 7.69 -11.76
C ASN A 145 17.47 8.25 -11.42
N GLY A 146 17.35 9.56 -11.23
CA GLY A 146 16.12 10.23 -10.84
C GLY A 146 15.84 10.21 -9.34
N TYR A 147 16.85 9.93 -8.52
CA TYR A 147 16.71 9.83 -7.07
C TYR A 147 17.22 11.08 -6.37
N ALA A 148 16.48 11.55 -5.39
CA ALA A 148 16.93 12.56 -4.44
C ALA A 148 16.41 12.24 -3.04
N SER A 149 17.23 12.50 -2.02
CA SER A 149 16.83 12.40 -0.62
C SER A 149 16.97 13.75 0.08
N PHE A 150 16.25 13.89 1.20
CA PHE A 150 16.29 15.09 2.02
C PHE A 150 16.14 14.77 3.50
N LEU A 151 16.74 15.63 4.32
CA LEU A 151 16.60 15.65 5.77
C LEU A 151 16.35 17.09 6.20
N ILE A 152 15.27 17.32 6.97
CA ILE A 152 14.78 18.67 7.26
C ILE A 152 14.43 18.77 8.75
N LYS A 153 15.00 19.76 9.42
CA LYS A 153 14.61 20.06 10.80
C LYS A 153 13.20 20.63 10.84
N SER A 154 12.30 19.94 11.54
CA SER A 154 10.91 20.37 11.72
C SER A 154 10.35 19.73 12.99
N LYS A 155 9.33 20.37 13.55
CA LYS A 155 8.66 19.90 14.76
C LYS A 155 7.15 19.81 14.52
N PRO A 156 6.67 18.79 13.81
CA PRO A 156 5.24 18.61 13.57
C PRO A 156 4.48 18.27 14.86
N ILE A 157 3.18 18.60 14.89
CA ILE A 157 2.25 17.99 15.84
C ILE A 157 2.10 16.54 15.44
N LEU A 158 2.42 15.64 16.36
CA LEU A 158 2.42 14.21 16.09
C LEU A 158 1.00 13.68 16.01
N TRP A 159 0.78 12.78 15.05
CA TRP A 159 -0.48 12.05 14.88
C TRP A 159 -0.74 11.11 16.05
N THR A 160 -1.96 11.11 16.57
CA THR A 160 -2.46 10.13 17.56
C THR A 160 -3.90 9.77 17.23
N PRO A 161 -4.47 8.66 17.77
CA PRO A 161 -5.89 8.35 17.63
C PRO A 161 -6.83 9.47 18.09
N GLU A 162 -6.45 10.23 19.12
CA GLU A 162 -7.23 11.34 19.69
C GLU A 162 -7.07 12.64 18.91
N ASN A 163 -5.94 12.78 18.20
CA ASN A 163 -5.62 13.93 17.36
C ASN A 163 -4.97 13.45 16.04
N PRO A 164 -5.77 12.98 15.07
CA PRO A 164 -5.28 12.43 13.82
C PRO A 164 -4.79 13.53 12.85
N LYS A 165 -3.79 14.30 13.28
CA LYS A 165 -3.25 15.43 12.50
C LYS A 165 -2.53 14.96 11.26
N LEU A 166 -3.02 15.42 10.10
CA LEU A 166 -2.40 15.25 8.79
C LEU A 166 -1.95 16.62 8.26
N TYR A 167 -0.91 16.61 7.46
CA TYR A 167 -0.34 17.78 6.80
C TYR A 167 -0.41 17.60 5.29
N ALA A 168 -0.77 18.66 4.58
CA ALA A 168 -0.59 18.71 3.14
C ALA A 168 0.91 18.71 2.82
N VAL A 169 1.35 17.67 2.11
CA VAL A 169 2.73 17.51 1.64
C VAL A 169 2.72 17.57 0.12
N ASN A 170 3.34 18.60 -0.43
CA ASN A 170 3.41 18.86 -1.85
C ASN A 170 4.83 18.56 -2.36
N LEU A 171 4.92 17.76 -3.38
CA LEU A 171 6.16 17.49 -4.12
C LEU A 171 5.97 17.97 -5.55
N ALA A 172 6.91 18.75 -6.04
CA ALA A 172 6.91 19.24 -7.42
C ALA A 172 8.28 19.02 -8.04
N SER A 173 8.30 18.36 -9.20
CA SER A 173 9.44 18.36 -10.12
C SER A 173 9.23 19.46 -11.17
N GLU A 174 10.11 19.55 -12.15
CA GLU A 174 9.95 20.51 -13.27
C GLU A 174 8.77 20.13 -14.18
N THR A 175 8.38 18.85 -14.17
CA THR A 175 7.39 18.28 -15.10
C THR A 175 6.13 17.72 -14.42
N ASP A 176 6.17 17.44 -13.12
CA ASP A 176 5.09 16.76 -12.40
C ASP A 176 4.88 17.30 -10.99
N LYS A 177 3.67 17.06 -10.43
CA LYS A 177 3.30 17.47 -9.07
C LYS A 177 2.47 16.39 -8.39
N VAL A 178 2.80 16.11 -7.14
CA VAL A 178 2.03 15.20 -6.28
C VAL A 178 1.70 15.93 -4.98
N SER A 179 0.48 15.78 -4.50
CA SER A 179 0.04 16.26 -3.19
C SER A 179 -0.55 15.10 -2.41
N ASP A 180 -0.14 14.96 -1.15
CA ASP A 180 -0.62 13.91 -0.25
C ASP A 180 -0.89 14.48 1.14
N GLU A 181 -1.76 13.82 1.92
CA GLU A 181 -1.98 14.10 3.34
C GLU A 181 -1.16 13.12 4.15
N ILE A 182 -0.18 13.58 4.91
CA ILE A 182 0.75 12.74 5.67
C ILE A 182 0.75 13.14 7.14
N GLY A 183 0.57 12.16 8.03
CA GLY A 183 0.77 12.31 9.46
C GLY A 183 2.19 11.90 9.88
N PHE A 184 2.64 12.45 11.00
CA PHE A 184 3.95 12.15 11.56
C PHE A 184 3.81 11.52 12.95
N ARG A 185 4.48 10.40 13.18
CA ARG A 185 4.48 9.73 14.49
C ARG A 185 5.74 8.90 14.67
N THR A 186 6.05 8.53 15.91
CA THR A 186 7.02 7.49 16.23
C THR A 186 6.30 6.25 16.75
N ILE A 187 6.86 5.06 16.47
CA ILE A 187 6.37 3.78 16.99
C ILE A 187 7.56 2.91 17.36
N ARG A 188 7.52 2.30 18.53
CA ARG A 188 8.55 1.36 18.99
C ARG A 188 8.01 0.44 20.07
N THR A 189 8.75 -0.59 20.38
CA THR A 189 8.47 -1.47 21.52
C THR A 189 9.49 -1.23 22.64
N GLU A 190 9.05 -1.42 23.88
CA GLU A 190 9.90 -1.42 25.07
C GLU A 190 9.42 -2.52 26.03
N GLY A 191 10.15 -3.62 26.06
CA GLY A 191 9.69 -4.83 26.73
C GLY A 191 8.38 -5.33 26.09
N THR A 192 7.32 -5.42 26.90
CA THR A 192 5.99 -5.85 26.49
C THR A 192 5.08 -4.70 26.02
N LYS A 193 5.59 -3.47 25.99
CA LYS A 193 4.82 -2.28 25.67
C LYS A 193 5.00 -1.84 24.23
N ILE A 194 3.94 -1.32 23.64
CA ILE A 194 4.00 -0.57 22.39
C ILE A 194 3.92 0.91 22.74
N LEU A 195 4.86 1.69 22.23
CA LEU A 195 4.94 3.13 22.48
C LEU A 195 4.67 3.90 21.20
N LEU A 196 3.62 4.71 21.21
CA LEU A 196 3.30 5.70 20.17
C LEU A 196 3.72 7.09 20.69
N ASN A 197 4.63 7.76 19.99
CA ASN A 197 5.14 9.08 20.40
C ASN A 197 5.70 9.07 21.85
N ASP A 198 6.43 8.01 22.19
CA ASP A 198 7.00 7.72 23.52
C ASP A 198 5.98 7.49 24.64
N LYS A 199 4.71 7.35 24.33
CA LYS A 199 3.67 7.01 25.30
C LYS A 199 3.15 5.60 25.06
N GLU A 200 2.98 4.86 26.14
CA GLU A 200 2.37 3.53 26.10
C GLU A 200 0.93 3.62 25.56
N ILE A 201 0.61 2.75 24.63
CA ILE A 201 -0.74 2.63 24.07
C ILE A 201 -1.35 1.27 24.40
N PHE A 202 -2.65 1.25 24.56
CA PHE A 202 -3.45 0.04 24.63
C PHE A 202 -4.34 -0.06 23.39
N CYS A 203 -4.13 -1.10 22.57
CA CYS A 203 -4.88 -1.33 21.35
C CYS A 203 -6.23 -1.99 21.69
N ARG A 204 -7.31 -1.23 21.58
CA ARG A 204 -8.68 -1.75 21.62
C ARG A 204 -9.19 -1.85 20.20
N GLY A 205 -9.31 -3.07 19.69
CA GLY A 205 -9.58 -3.23 18.27
C GLY A 205 -10.37 -4.45 17.90
N ILE A 206 -10.77 -4.46 16.64
CA ILE A 206 -11.44 -5.56 15.96
C ILE A 206 -10.73 -5.88 14.65
N SER A 207 -10.93 -7.10 14.15
CA SER A 207 -10.58 -7.47 12.78
C SER A 207 -11.72 -7.05 11.84
N ILE A 208 -11.37 -6.52 10.68
CA ILE A 208 -12.32 -6.12 9.64
C ILE A 208 -11.91 -6.82 8.33
N HIS A 209 -12.86 -7.53 7.69
CA HIS A 209 -12.74 -7.95 6.31
C HIS A 209 -13.16 -6.83 5.36
N GLU A 210 -12.57 -6.78 4.17
CA GLU A 210 -12.93 -5.82 3.11
C GLU A 210 -14.24 -6.26 2.42
N GLU A 211 -15.32 -6.29 3.20
CA GLU A 211 -16.64 -6.71 2.73
C GLU A 211 -17.67 -5.62 3.02
N THR A 212 -18.47 -5.28 2.01
CA THR A 212 -19.50 -4.25 2.18
C THR A 212 -20.71 -4.82 2.93
N PRO A 213 -21.30 -4.06 3.87
CA PRO A 213 -22.51 -4.48 4.55
C PRO A 213 -23.77 -4.35 3.71
N TYR A 214 -23.72 -3.71 2.56
CA TYR A 214 -24.90 -3.34 1.76
C TYR A 214 -25.29 -4.39 0.72
N TYR A 215 -24.32 -5.17 0.24
CA TYR A 215 -24.50 -6.23 -0.76
C TYR A 215 -23.34 -7.22 -0.68
N SER A 216 -23.46 -8.36 -1.34
CA SER A 216 -22.34 -9.32 -1.41
C SER A 216 -21.24 -8.78 -2.34
N GLY A 217 -20.11 -8.37 -1.77
CA GLY A 217 -18.98 -7.81 -2.53
C GLY A 217 -17.93 -7.14 -1.67
N ARG A 218 -16.86 -6.67 -2.31
CA ARG A 218 -15.77 -5.95 -1.66
C ARG A 218 -16.14 -4.52 -1.28
N ALA A 219 -15.65 -4.07 -0.15
CA ALA A 219 -15.71 -2.67 0.27
C ALA A 219 -14.57 -1.89 -0.41
N TYR A 220 -14.83 -1.28 -1.57
CA TYR A 220 -13.82 -0.65 -2.42
C TYR A 220 -13.90 0.88 -2.48
N SER A 221 -14.81 1.50 -1.74
CA SER A 221 -14.99 2.95 -1.76
C SER A 221 -14.73 3.58 -0.39
N LYS A 222 -14.54 4.91 -0.39
CA LYS A 222 -14.41 5.69 0.83
C LYS A 222 -15.65 5.56 1.73
N ASP A 223 -16.85 5.55 1.15
CA ASP A 223 -18.11 5.44 1.91
C ASP A 223 -18.23 4.08 2.60
N HIS A 224 -17.83 3.00 1.91
CA HIS A 224 -17.78 1.66 2.52
C HIS A 224 -16.75 1.62 3.67
N ALA A 225 -15.56 2.19 3.46
CA ALA A 225 -14.54 2.30 4.50
C ALA A 225 -15.04 3.08 5.70
N HIS A 226 -15.62 4.25 5.46
CA HIS A 226 -16.18 5.11 6.52
C HIS A 226 -17.24 4.38 7.35
N THR A 227 -18.15 3.64 6.71
CA THR A 227 -19.20 2.87 7.39
C THR A 227 -18.61 1.81 8.32
N LEU A 228 -17.71 0.97 7.81
CA LEU A 228 -17.08 -0.11 8.60
C LEU A 228 -16.26 0.46 9.77
N LEU A 229 -15.52 1.53 9.53
CA LEU A 229 -14.74 2.21 10.58
C LEU A 229 -15.63 2.95 11.59
N SER A 230 -16.76 3.50 11.17
CA SER A 230 -17.73 4.12 12.09
C SER A 230 -18.27 3.11 13.10
N TRP A 231 -18.60 1.90 12.67
CA TRP A 231 -18.99 0.83 13.58
C TRP A 231 -17.88 0.45 14.56
N ALA A 232 -16.63 0.38 14.09
CA ALA A 232 -15.49 0.18 14.99
C ALA A 232 -15.37 1.32 16.02
N LYS A 233 -15.64 2.58 15.58
CA LYS A 233 -15.61 3.75 16.48
C LYS A 233 -16.72 3.69 17.53
N GLU A 234 -17.93 3.30 17.16
CA GLU A 234 -19.08 3.11 18.08
C GLU A 234 -18.78 2.04 19.15
N LEU A 235 -18.00 1.00 18.79
CA LEU A 235 -17.52 -0.01 19.73
C LEU A 235 -16.38 0.50 20.65
N GLY A 236 -15.93 1.74 20.49
CA GLY A 236 -14.84 2.32 21.27
C GLY A 236 -13.45 1.88 20.84
N CYS A 237 -13.29 1.37 19.63
CA CYS A 237 -12.00 0.96 19.09
C CYS A 237 -11.10 2.16 18.77
N ASN A 238 -9.81 2.02 19.00
CA ASN A 238 -8.74 2.90 18.52
C ASN A 238 -7.78 2.18 17.56
N PHE A 239 -8.04 0.91 17.28
CA PHE A 239 -7.20 0.02 16.50
C PHE A 239 -8.05 -0.90 15.63
N VAL A 240 -7.62 -1.16 14.41
CA VAL A 240 -8.24 -2.15 13.52
C VAL A 240 -7.18 -3.04 12.88
N ARG A 241 -7.48 -4.31 12.80
CA ARG A 241 -6.74 -5.27 11.98
C ARG A 241 -7.47 -5.42 10.66
N LEU A 242 -6.82 -5.02 9.58
CA LEU A 242 -7.33 -5.18 8.22
C LEU A 242 -7.01 -6.60 7.77
N ALA A 243 -7.89 -7.52 8.15
CA ALA A 243 -7.71 -8.96 7.98
C ALA A 243 -8.17 -9.40 6.59
N HIS A 244 -7.58 -10.36 5.99
CA HIS A 244 -6.27 -11.00 6.18
C HIS A 244 -5.36 -10.74 4.96
N TYR A 245 -5.55 -9.60 4.31
CA TYR A 245 -4.99 -9.22 3.02
C TYR A 245 -4.91 -7.69 2.90
N PRO A 246 -4.09 -7.15 1.99
CA PRO A 246 -4.05 -5.70 1.78
C PRO A 246 -5.42 -5.15 1.39
N HIS A 247 -6.02 -4.35 2.26
CA HIS A 247 -7.30 -3.68 1.99
C HIS A 247 -7.15 -2.57 0.96
N ASN A 248 -8.27 -2.09 0.44
CA ASN A 248 -8.32 -0.94 -0.44
C ASN A 248 -7.63 0.26 0.21
N GLU A 249 -6.95 1.08 -0.59
CA GLU A 249 -6.24 2.27 -0.13
C GLU A 249 -7.17 3.25 0.62
N GLU A 250 -8.43 3.38 0.18
CA GLU A 250 -9.43 4.24 0.85
C GLU A 250 -9.69 3.79 2.29
N MET A 251 -9.65 2.49 2.58
CA MET A 251 -9.79 1.97 3.94
C MET A 251 -8.64 2.45 4.83
N VAL A 252 -7.41 2.38 4.35
CA VAL A 252 -6.22 2.78 5.12
C VAL A 252 -6.23 4.30 5.34
N ARG A 253 -6.54 5.07 4.29
CA ARG A 253 -6.61 6.54 4.36
C ARG A 253 -7.74 7.03 5.27
N GLU A 254 -8.90 6.41 5.20
CA GLU A 254 -10.03 6.78 6.06
C GLU A 254 -9.77 6.39 7.52
N ALA A 255 -9.15 5.23 7.78
CA ALA A 255 -8.68 4.86 9.11
C ALA A 255 -7.68 5.88 9.68
N GLU A 256 -6.79 6.42 8.84
CA GLU A 256 -5.83 7.46 9.22
C GLU A 256 -6.52 8.75 9.64
N ARG A 257 -7.52 9.22 8.86
CA ARG A 257 -8.32 10.41 9.15
C ARG A 257 -9.20 10.26 10.40
N MET A 258 -9.73 9.07 10.61
CA MET A 258 -10.61 8.76 11.75
C MET A 258 -9.84 8.45 13.04
N GLY A 259 -8.51 8.39 13.02
CA GLY A 259 -7.69 8.13 14.19
C GLY A 259 -7.65 6.66 14.61
N PHE A 260 -7.58 5.74 13.64
CA PHE A 260 -7.36 4.33 13.93
C PHE A 260 -5.91 3.93 13.68
N LEU A 261 -5.30 3.28 14.65
CA LEU A 261 -4.08 2.50 14.45
C LEU A 261 -4.42 1.25 13.62
N VAL A 262 -3.52 0.87 12.72
CA VAL A 262 -3.76 -0.21 11.76
C VAL A 262 -2.69 -1.29 11.84
N TRP A 263 -3.16 -2.53 11.84
CA TRP A 263 -2.41 -3.74 11.51
C TRP A 263 -2.79 -4.13 10.08
N SER A 264 -1.87 -4.00 9.15
CA SER A 264 -2.05 -4.36 7.75
C SER A 264 -1.30 -5.65 7.42
N GLU A 265 -1.91 -6.58 6.71
CA GLU A 265 -1.32 -7.91 6.50
C GLU A 265 -1.46 -8.43 5.07
N ILE A 266 -0.59 -9.39 4.73
CA ILE A 266 -0.62 -10.16 3.49
C ILE A 266 -1.30 -11.50 3.74
N PRO A 267 -1.92 -12.14 2.70
CA PRO A 267 -2.74 -13.34 2.88
C PRO A 267 -1.91 -14.63 2.97
N VAL A 268 -0.82 -14.62 3.73
CA VAL A 268 -0.10 -15.83 4.16
C VAL A 268 -0.90 -16.43 5.32
N TYR A 269 -1.83 -17.30 4.99
CA TYR A 269 -2.91 -17.74 5.84
C TYR A 269 -2.94 -19.25 5.96
N TRP A 270 -2.99 -19.77 7.20
CA TRP A 270 -3.01 -21.19 7.53
C TRP A 270 -1.87 -21.99 6.85
N THR A 271 -2.22 -23.04 6.09
CA THR A 271 -1.23 -23.93 5.45
C THR A 271 -0.78 -23.38 4.12
N ILE A 272 0.51 -23.07 4.01
CA ILE A 272 1.15 -22.59 2.79
C ILE A 272 2.15 -23.65 2.29
N HIS A 273 2.47 -23.67 1.01
CA HIS A 273 3.56 -24.47 0.47
C HIS A 273 4.91 -23.82 0.75
N TRP A 274 5.42 -23.99 1.98
CA TRP A 274 6.58 -23.28 2.52
C TRP A 274 7.87 -23.44 1.71
N GLU A 275 8.05 -24.57 1.02
CA GLU A 275 9.26 -24.87 0.23
C GLU A 275 9.11 -24.49 -1.25
N ASN A 276 7.92 -24.06 -1.67
CA ASN A 276 7.67 -23.66 -3.05
C ASN A 276 8.17 -22.23 -3.29
N LYS A 277 9.09 -22.08 -4.24
CA LYS A 277 9.71 -20.80 -4.57
C LYS A 277 8.71 -19.79 -5.14
N ASP A 278 7.78 -20.23 -5.98
CA ASP A 278 6.80 -19.33 -6.60
C ASP A 278 5.79 -18.82 -5.57
N THR A 279 5.42 -19.68 -4.60
CA THR A 279 4.61 -19.28 -3.43
C THR A 279 5.31 -18.19 -2.62
N TYR A 280 6.62 -18.37 -2.33
CA TYR A 280 7.40 -17.36 -1.62
C TYR A 280 7.47 -16.05 -2.40
N GLN A 281 7.79 -16.10 -3.70
CA GLN A 281 7.87 -14.92 -4.55
C GLN A 281 6.54 -14.16 -4.62
N ASN A 282 5.41 -14.88 -4.69
CA ASN A 282 4.10 -14.26 -4.68
C ASN A 282 3.80 -13.58 -3.33
N ALA A 283 4.12 -14.22 -2.19
CA ALA A 283 3.97 -13.62 -0.87
C ALA A 283 4.85 -12.37 -0.71
N GLU A 284 6.12 -12.46 -1.14
CA GLU A 284 7.07 -11.33 -1.10
C GLU A 284 6.60 -10.17 -1.98
N GLN A 285 6.08 -10.45 -3.19
CA GLN A 285 5.57 -9.41 -4.08
C GLN A 285 4.37 -8.69 -3.45
N GLN A 286 3.40 -9.42 -2.89
CA GLN A 286 2.26 -8.79 -2.21
C GLN A 286 2.69 -7.94 -1.01
N LEU A 287 3.71 -8.38 -0.26
CA LEU A 287 4.29 -7.60 0.84
C LEU A 287 4.95 -6.31 0.34
N CYS A 288 5.73 -6.40 -0.73
CA CYS A 288 6.38 -5.24 -1.36
C CYS A 288 5.35 -4.23 -1.86
N ASP A 289 4.31 -4.69 -2.56
CA ASP A 289 3.25 -3.83 -3.09
C ASP A 289 2.47 -3.13 -1.97
N MET A 290 2.13 -3.87 -0.89
CA MET A 290 1.46 -3.32 0.28
C MET A 290 2.28 -2.22 0.95
N ILE A 291 3.56 -2.49 1.22
CA ILE A 291 4.45 -1.52 1.87
C ILE A 291 4.71 -0.32 0.93
N ALA A 292 4.97 -0.55 -0.35
CA ALA A 292 5.21 0.52 -1.32
C ALA A 292 4.03 1.50 -1.41
N ARG A 293 2.79 0.98 -1.44
CA ARG A 293 1.58 1.79 -1.48
C ARG A 293 1.37 2.61 -0.20
N ASP A 294 1.57 1.97 0.96
CA ASP A 294 1.10 2.50 2.24
C ASP A 294 2.21 3.06 3.14
N LYS A 295 3.46 3.06 2.71
CA LYS A 295 4.62 3.50 3.53
C LYS A 295 4.52 4.92 4.10
N ASN A 296 3.74 5.79 3.46
CA ASN A 296 3.49 7.16 3.94
C ASN A 296 2.29 7.27 4.90
N ARG A 297 1.57 6.18 5.18
CA ARG A 297 0.41 6.18 6.11
C ARG A 297 0.88 6.02 7.54
N CYS A 298 0.76 7.08 8.34
CA CYS A 298 1.27 7.08 9.72
C CYS A 298 0.49 6.17 10.67
N ASN A 299 -0.78 5.89 10.38
CA ASN A 299 -1.64 5.04 11.19
C ASN A 299 -1.26 3.55 11.17
N ILE A 300 -0.60 3.08 10.10
CA ILE A 300 -0.10 1.71 10.07
C ILE A 300 1.06 1.59 11.04
N ILE A 301 0.92 0.74 12.05
CA ILE A 301 1.93 0.49 13.07
C ILE A 301 2.55 -0.91 12.98
N ILE A 302 1.85 -1.84 12.33
CA ILE A 302 2.30 -3.23 12.18
C ILE A 302 2.13 -3.67 10.73
N TRP A 303 3.20 -4.18 10.13
CA TRP A 303 3.17 -5.00 8.93
C TRP A 303 3.09 -6.46 9.34
N SER A 304 2.04 -7.15 8.96
CA SER A 304 1.80 -8.55 9.30
C SER A 304 2.12 -9.46 8.13
N ILE A 305 2.89 -10.49 8.40
CA ILE A 305 3.44 -11.39 7.40
C ILE A 305 2.79 -12.78 7.40
N ALA A 306 1.92 -13.08 8.39
CA ALA A 306 1.23 -14.37 8.46
C ALA A 306 0.04 -14.34 9.42
N ASN A 307 -0.90 -15.26 9.21
CA ASN A 307 -2.01 -15.57 10.09
C ASN A 307 -2.15 -17.07 10.35
N GLU A 308 -2.10 -17.46 11.62
CA GLU A 308 -2.45 -18.81 12.12
C GLU A 308 -1.80 -19.95 11.31
N THR A 309 -0.51 -19.79 11.05
CA THR A 309 0.25 -20.77 10.28
C THR A 309 0.79 -21.88 11.18
N PRO A 310 0.59 -23.18 10.81
CA PRO A 310 1.08 -24.30 11.60
C PRO A 310 2.60 -24.29 11.77
N HIS A 311 3.11 -24.71 12.93
CA HIS A 311 4.53 -24.69 13.22
C HIS A 311 5.32 -25.69 12.37
N SER A 312 6.41 -25.20 11.73
CA SER A 312 7.41 -26.01 11.04
C SER A 312 8.70 -25.23 10.79
N GLU A 313 9.82 -25.90 10.59
CA GLU A 313 11.11 -25.28 10.28
C GLU A 313 11.07 -24.53 8.93
N THR A 314 10.39 -25.11 7.93
CA THR A 314 10.25 -24.49 6.61
C THR A 314 9.42 -23.22 6.67
N ARG A 315 8.36 -23.17 7.52
CA ARG A 315 7.63 -21.94 7.85
C ARG A 315 8.53 -20.89 8.46
N LEU A 316 9.37 -21.25 9.43
CA LEU A 316 10.28 -20.28 10.07
C LEU A 316 11.21 -19.63 9.07
N THR A 317 11.78 -20.40 8.14
CA THR A 317 12.64 -19.88 7.06
C THR A 317 11.85 -18.90 6.17
N PHE A 318 10.66 -19.30 5.72
CA PHE A 318 9.79 -18.50 4.87
C PHE A 318 9.43 -17.15 5.54
N LEU A 319 8.93 -17.21 6.78
CA LEU A 319 8.52 -16.01 7.51
C LEU A 319 9.71 -15.12 7.91
N SER A 320 10.86 -15.69 8.24
CA SER A 320 12.08 -14.92 8.53
C SER A 320 12.53 -14.13 7.30
N ASN A 321 12.46 -14.73 6.12
CA ASN A 321 12.78 -14.04 4.87
C ASN A 321 11.80 -12.89 4.58
N LEU A 322 10.49 -13.11 4.76
CA LEU A 322 9.49 -12.03 4.63
C LEU A 322 9.72 -10.91 5.67
N ALA A 323 10.02 -11.26 6.92
CA ALA A 323 10.30 -10.27 7.96
C ALA A 323 11.55 -9.43 7.62
N ASN A 324 12.61 -10.07 7.11
CA ASN A 324 13.82 -9.38 6.67
C ASN A 324 13.53 -8.47 5.46
N LYS A 325 12.71 -8.94 4.53
CA LYS A 325 12.26 -8.13 3.40
C LYS A 325 11.47 -6.90 3.86
N ALA A 326 10.50 -7.08 4.76
CA ALA A 326 9.74 -5.96 5.32
C ALA A 326 10.64 -4.93 6.01
N ARG A 327 11.62 -5.38 6.83
CA ARG A 327 12.60 -4.49 7.49
C ARG A 327 13.48 -3.73 6.51
N SER A 328 13.82 -4.34 5.37
CA SER A 328 14.61 -3.67 4.33
C SER A 328 13.83 -2.57 3.61
N LEU A 329 12.49 -2.68 3.56
CA LEU A 329 11.61 -1.70 2.93
C LEU A 329 11.14 -0.62 3.91
N ASP A 330 10.96 -1.01 5.17
CA ASP A 330 10.47 -0.13 6.24
C ASP A 330 11.15 -0.48 7.56
N SER A 331 12.07 0.36 7.98
CA SER A 331 12.85 0.17 9.22
C SER A 331 12.16 0.74 10.47
N VAL A 332 10.99 1.38 10.31
CA VAL A 332 10.32 2.13 11.37
C VAL A 332 9.16 1.34 11.99
N ARG A 333 8.34 0.69 11.15
CA ARG A 333 7.15 -0.01 11.64
C ARG A 333 7.48 -1.36 12.27
N LEU A 334 6.60 -1.79 13.17
CA LEU A 334 6.68 -3.11 13.78
C LEU A 334 6.32 -4.18 12.72
N ILE A 335 6.91 -5.36 12.88
CA ILE A 335 6.58 -6.53 12.07
C ILE A 335 5.96 -7.57 12.99
N GLY A 336 4.82 -8.11 12.60
CA GLY A 336 4.07 -9.08 13.38
C GLY A 336 3.56 -10.24 12.55
N ALA A 337 3.03 -11.22 13.26
CA ALA A 337 2.23 -12.31 12.71
C ALA A 337 1.23 -12.76 13.79
N ALA A 338 0.01 -13.09 13.40
CA ALA A 338 -0.89 -13.83 14.28
C ALA A 338 -0.46 -15.30 14.25
N MET A 339 -0.04 -15.82 15.40
CA MET A 339 0.46 -17.19 15.49
C MET A 339 -0.64 -18.09 16.03
N GLU A 340 -0.72 -19.31 15.50
CA GLU A 340 -1.55 -20.35 16.08
C GLU A 340 -1.00 -20.71 17.48
N LYS A 341 -1.91 -20.90 18.43
CA LYS A 341 -1.54 -21.33 19.76
C LYS A 341 -1.21 -22.82 19.71
N GLU A 342 -0.02 -23.19 20.17
CA GLU A 342 0.36 -24.58 20.42
C GLU A 342 -0.46 -25.22 21.54
#